data_fa58c207ff573e0b5cf6056368792747
#
_entry.id   fa58c207ff573e0b5cf6056368792747
#
_cell.length_a   1.000
_cell.length_b   1.000
_cell.length_c   1.000
_cell.angle_alpha   90.00
_cell.angle_beta   90.00
_cell.angle_gamma   90.00
#
_symmetry.space_group_name_H-M   'P 1'
#
loop_
_entity.id
_entity.type
_entity.pdbx_description
1 polymer ?
#
loop_
_entity_poly.entity_id
_entity_poly.type
_entity_poly.pdbx_seq_one_letter_code
_entity_poly.pdbx_strand_id
1 'polypeptide(L)'
;MPLALLARAGLTLDGAVTLQPILDALDSRSVPRALINSLDSAFFSGLIALVLGTMIALVIGLTDVRAKGIFTFLLLIPMMVPPHVTAIAWIQAMGPSSPLLQMLGIAPEPGSTHPLYSRGGVIALLSIQHMPLVFLVVLAALRALPREMIEAARIAGARPLAVLRRIVVPLLAPILISAFALAFVSALGNFGIPALLGIPARYTTLPVLLWQRLASFGPDVLTSVAAIAALLAAIAIAIIAVQMTLLARTRSPLIGPPQPPLAIRLGARRPLVETLLALLVAATLVLPVVALTTTALIPTYGVPFNLTTITFANFAEVLFRQQVTLRAFANSTLVAGLAGLMLAVIAMAVGHFLNARQKGYRRAGTALATLAETTYAIPGLVISIAFILAFIRPIPVIDVSIYNTLIIIGLAYVCAFLSIALKPVTAACAQLDPALDEAARISGARFFMRMRRIFAPLIAPAAASGAILVFLTAYNEITVSALLWSTGNETIGTTIYNYEDGGYTTLAAAMSAVTVVATIALMVALDRFGKRLPPGVVPWRI
;
A
#
# COMPACT_ATOMS: atom_id res chain seq x y z
N MET A 1 6.67 -21.87 -2.78
CA MET A 1 8.06 -22.32 -3.05
C MET A 1 9.10 -21.23 -2.76
N PRO A 2 9.09 -20.00 -3.31
CA PRO A 2 10.13 -18.98 -3.05
C PRO A 2 10.33 -18.67 -1.56
N LEU A 3 9.27 -18.42 -0.80
CA LEU A 3 9.37 -18.14 0.65
C LEU A 3 9.91 -19.33 1.47
N ALA A 4 9.65 -20.57 1.05
CA ALA A 4 10.22 -21.73 1.71
C ALA A 4 11.74 -21.85 1.44
N LEU A 5 12.17 -21.47 0.24
CA LEU A 5 13.61 -21.39 -0.09
C LEU A 5 14.30 -20.28 0.69
N LEU A 6 13.66 -19.13 0.86
CA LEU A 6 14.16 -18.05 1.71
C LEU A 6 14.30 -18.52 3.16
N ALA A 7 13.25 -19.13 3.72
CA ALA A 7 13.29 -19.65 5.09
C ALA A 7 14.41 -20.69 5.25
N ARG A 8 14.56 -21.59 4.26
CA ARG A 8 15.67 -22.53 4.24
C ARG A 8 17.02 -21.80 4.20
N ALA A 9 17.23 -20.87 3.26
CA ALA A 9 18.50 -20.15 3.13
C ALA A 9 18.87 -19.32 4.35
N GLY A 10 17.88 -18.72 5.03
CA GLY A 10 18.09 -17.91 6.24
C GLY A 10 18.19 -18.72 7.54
N LEU A 11 17.81 -20.01 7.53
CA LEU A 11 17.75 -20.88 8.71
C LEU A 11 18.60 -22.15 8.55
N THR A 12 19.47 -22.25 7.54
CA THR A 12 20.37 -23.40 7.39
C THR A 12 21.80 -22.94 7.22
N LEU A 13 22.72 -23.62 7.92
CA LEU A 13 24.16 -23.50 7.76
C LEU A 13 24.72 -24.92 7.58
N ASP A 14 25.53 -25.15 6.54
CA ASP A 14 26.11 -26.46 6.21
C ASP A 14 25.10 -27.62 6.15
N GLY A 15 23.86 -27.31 5.72
CA GLY A 15 22.78 -28.29 5.59
C GLY A 15 22.00 -28.59 6.86
N ALA A 16 22.41 -28.09 8.01
CA ALA A 16 21.69 -28.18 9.28
C ALA A 16 20.76 -26.97 9.50
N VAL A 17 19.55 -27.22 10.02
CA VAL A 17 18.64 -26.14 10.42
C VAL A 17 19.16 -25.50 11.72
N THR A 18 19.48 -24.22 11.65
CA THR A 18 20.06 -23.47 12.77
C THR A 18 19.63 -21.98 12.69
N LEU A 19 19.63 -21.32 13.83
CA LEU A 19 19.44 -19.86 13.91
C LEU A 19 20.76 -19.09 13.74
N GLN A 20 21.88 -19.81 13.55
CA GLN A 20 23.21 -19.18 13.49
C GLN A 20 23.29 -18.04 12.45
N PRO A 21 22.78 -18.16 11.20
CA PRO A 21 22.85 -17.07 10.24
C PRO A 21 22.14 -15.78 10.71
N ILE A 22 21.04 -15.93 11.47
CA ILE A 22 20.35 -14.78 12.05
C ILE A 22 21.14 -14.19 13.22
N LEU A 23 21.74 -15.03 14.07
CA LEU A 23 22.59 -14.58 15.18
C LEU A 23 23.83 -13.85 14.66
N ASP A 24 24.52 -14.41 13.67
CA ASP A 24 25.67 -13.77 13.02
C ASP A 24 25.29 -12.43 12.37
N ALA A 25 24.08 -12.35 11.76
CA ALA A 25 23.57 -11.09 11.25
C ALA A 25 23.34 -10.06 12.37
N LEU A 26 22.80 -10.49 13.51
CA LEU A 26 22.56 -9.63 14.68
C LEU A 26 23.84 -9.18 15.39
N ASP A 27 24.94 -9.93 15.29
CA ASP A 27 26.25 -9.53 15.84
C ASP A 27 26.86 -8.37 15.05
N SER A 28 26.43 -8.13 13.83
CA SER A 28 26.84 -6.95 13.06
C SER A 28 26.24 -5.67 13.66
N ARG A 29 27.02 -4.58 13.76
CA ARG A 29 26.53 -3.28 14.29
C ARG A 29 25.40 -2.67 13.46
N SER A 30 25.29 -3.02 12.20
CA SER A 30 24.31 -2.42 11.27
C SER A 30 22.91 -3.02 11.43
N VAL A 31 22.79 -4.33 11.62
CA VAL A 31 21.49 -5.01 11.67
C VAL A 31 20.66 -4.65 12.92
N PRO A 32 21.18 -4.70 14.16
CA PRO A 32 20.43 -4.27 15.33
C PRO A 32 19.98 -2.80 15.26
N ARG A 33 20.84 -1.91 14.73
CA ARG A 33 20.48 -0.50 14.54
C ARG A 33 19.35 -0.36 13.52
N ALA A 34 19.45 -1.03 12.37
CA ALA A 34 18.40 -1.00 11.36
C ALA A 34 17.10 -1.63 11.84
N LEU A 35 17.17 -2.67 12.67
CA LEU A 35 16.03 -3.29 13.33
C LEU A 35 15.31 -2.29 14.26
N ILE A 36 16.05 -1.64 15.15
CA ILE A 36 15.50 -0.62 16.06
C ILE A 36 14.87 0.52 15.26
N ASN A 37 15.56 1.03 14.24
CA ASN A 37 15.03 2.10 13.39
C ASN A 37 13.74 1.68 12.65
N SER A 38 13.67 0.43 12.18
CA SER A 38 12.48 -0.09 11.51
C SER A 38 11.29 -0.19 12.46
N LEU A 39 11.50 -0.74 13.66
CA LEU A 39 10.45 -0.87 14.68
C LEU A 39 10.00 0.50 15.18
N ASP A 40 10.94 1.40 15.42
CA ASP A 40 10.70 2.77 15.86
C ASP A 40 9.88 3.56 14.82
N SER A 41 10.33 3.57 13.56
CA SER A 41 9.61 4.28 12.50
C SER A 41 8.22 3.68 12.24
N ALA A 42 8.09 2.36 12.22
CA ALA A 42 6.82 1.68 12.01
C ALA A 42 5.83 1.92 13.17
N PHE A 43 6.33 1.89 14.43
CA PHE A 43 5.49 2.10 15.60
C PHE A 43 4.95 3.54 15.66
N PHE A 44 5.83 4.53 15.61
CA PHE A 44 5.41 5.92 15.74
C PHE A 44 4.62 6.40 14.53
N SER A 45 5.00 6.00 13.32
CA SER A 45 4.21 6.36 12.14
C SER A 45 2.85 5.68 12.11
N GLY A 46 2.78 4.40 12.51
CA GLY A 46 1.52 3.67 12.64
C GLY A 46 0.59 4.29 13.69
N LEU A 47 1.15 4.73 14.83
CA LEU A 47 0.37 5.40 15.89
C LEU A 47 -0.16 6.76 15.44
N ILE A 48 0.67 7.58 14.79
CA ILE A 48 0.24 8.89 14.26
C ILE A 48 -0.81 8.69 13.16
N ALA A 49 -0.60 7.73 12.25
CA ALA A 49 -1.56 7.39 11.21
C ALA A 49 -2.89 6.89 11.81
N LEU A 50 -2.84 6.09 12.89
CA LEU A 50 -4.02 5.64 13.61
C LEU A 50 -4.82 6.81 14.17
N VAL A 51 -4.16 7.73 14.87
CA VAL A 51 -4.81 8.90 15.47
C VAL A 51 -5.42 9.80 14.40
N LEU A 52 -4.64 10.21 13.41
CA LEU A 52 -5.10 11.12 12.34
C LEU A 52 -6.18 10.46 11.48
N GLY A 53 -5.96 9.23 11.01
CA GLY A 53 -6.94 8.52 10.18
C GLY A 53 -8.26 8.27 10.91
N THR A 54 -8.20 7.92 12.21
CA THR A 54 -9.39 7.76 13.05
C THR A 54 -10.13 9.09 13.24
N MET A 55 -9.42 10.17 13.55
CA MET A 55 -10.04 11.50 13.71
C MET A 55 -10.77 11.93 12.43
N ILE A 56 -10.14 11.76 11.27
CA ILE A 56 -10.74 12.09 9.98
C ILE A 56 -11.97 11.20 9.71
N ALA A 57 -11.87 9.89 9.99
CA ALA A 57 -12.98 8.97 9.82
C ALA A 57 -14.18 9.32 10.71
N LEU A 58 -13.93 9.69 11.97
CA LEU A 58 -14.98 10.15 12.88
C LEU A 58 -15.62 11.45 12.40
N VAL A 59 -14.82 12.42 11.91
CA VAL A 59 -15.33 13.68 11.37
C VAL A 59 -16.20 13.43 10.14
N ILE A 60 -15.70 12.71 9.14
CA ILE A 60 -16.44 12.47 7.89
C ILE A 60 -17.62 11.51 8.12
N GLY A 61 -17.45 10.48 8.95
CA GLY A 61 -18.45 9.45 9.21
C GLY A 61 -19.60 9.93 10.10
N LEU A 62 -19.30 10.67 11.16
CA LEU A 62 -20.26 10.98 12.22
C LEU A 62 -20.78 12.42 12.21
N THR A 63 -20.25 13.33 11.38
CA THR A 63 -20.68 14.74 11.39
C THR A 63 -21.43 15.12 10.12
N ASP A 64 -21.99 16.33 10.09
CA ASP A 64 -22.72 16.88 8.95
C ASP A 64 -21.87 17.76 8.02
N VAL A 65 -20.57 17.45 7.89
CA VAL A 65 -19.63 18.09 6.94
C VAL A 65 -20.20 17.97 5.51
N ARG A 66 -20.07 19.03 4.72
CA ARG A 66 -20.48 19.08 3.31
C ARG A 66 -19.47 18.31 2.45
N ALA A 67 -19.90 17.88 1.27
CA ALA A 67 -19.04 17.27 0.26
C ALA A 67 -18.19 16.08 0.79
N LYS A 68 -18.72 15.26 1.71
CA LYS A 68 -18.05 14.08 2.29
C LYS A 68 -17.39 13.21 1.24
N GLY A 69 -18.07 12.95 0.12
CA GLY A 69 -17.54 12.14 -0.99
C GLY A 69 -16.30 12.75 -1.62
N ILE A 70 -16.25 14.08 -1.78
CA ILE A 70 -15.09 14.79 -2.33
C ILE A 70 -13.91 14.68 -1.37
N PHE A 71 -14.13 14.98 -0.07
CA PHE A 71 -13.06 14.83 0.93
C PHE A 71 -12.57 13.40 1.03
N THR A 72 -13.47 12.41 1.04
CA THR A 72 -13.08 11.00 1.04
C THR A 72 -12.22 10.66 -0.18
N PHE A 73 -12.63 11.07 -1.37
CA PHE A 73 -11.89 10.82 -2.60
C PHE A 73 -10.50 11.48 -2.58
N LEU A 74 -10.41 12.76 -2.21
CA LEU A 74 -9.15 13.50 -2.16
C LEU A 74 -8.19 12.95 -1.10
N LEU A 75 -8.69 12.49 0.04
CA LEU A 75 -7.89 11.89 1.11
C LEU A 75 -7.38 10.48 0.74
N LEU A 76 -7.99 9.80 -0.22
CA LEU A 76 -7.52 8.49 -0.71
C LEU A 76 -6.44 8.60 -1.78
N ILE A 77 -6.35 9.71 -2.51
CA ILE A 77 -5.35 9.91 -3.57
C ILE A 77 -3.91 9.69 -3.06
N PRO A 78 -3.47 10.25 -1.91
CA PRO A 78 -2.11 10.03 -1.41
C PRO A 78 -1.75 8.55 -1.18
N MET A 79 -2.74 7.70 -0.88
CA MET A 79 -2.51 6.25 -0.77
C MET A 79 -2.16 5.61 -2.12
N MET A 80 -2.66 6.17 -3.22
CA MET A 80 -2.39 5.67 -4.58
C MET A 80 -1.09 6.24 -5.15
N VAL A 81 -0.53 7.28 -4.53
CA VAL A 81 0.79 7.83 -4.87
C VAL A 81 1.87 6.94 -4.24
N PRO A 82 2.87 6.49 -5.02
CA PRO A 82 3.94 5.65 -4.47
C PRO A 82 4.71 6.31 -3.34
N PRO A 83 5.16 5.56 -2.32
CA PRO A 83 5.90 6.14 -1.18
C PRO A 83 7.16 6.92 -1.58
N HIS A 84 7.92 6.46 -2.58
CA HIS A 84 9.10 7.16 -3.07
C HIS A 84 8.76 8.47 -3.79
N VAL A 85 7.65 8.50 -4.55
CA VAL A 85 7.16 9.74 -5.18
C VAL A 85 6.71 10.74 -4.10
N THR A 86 6.02 10.26 -3.07
CA THR A 86 5.68 11.09 -1.90
C THR A 86 6.95 11.67 -1.26
N ALA A 87 7.99 10.85 -1.05
CA ALA A 87 9.25 11.30 -0.49
C ALA A 87 9.92 12.38 -1.36
N ILE A 88 10.05 12.15 -2.67
CA ILE A 88 10.61 13.12 -3.62
C ILE A 88 9.83 14.44 -3.58
N ALA A 89 8.49 14.35 -3.63
CA ALA A 89 7.63 15.52 -3.60
C ALA A 89 7.83 16.39 -2.35
N TRP A 90 7.95 15.74 -1.18
CA TRP A 90 8.18 16.44 0.08
C TRP A 90 9.62 16.95 0.23
N ILE A 91 10.62 16.22 -0.29
CA ILE A 91 11.99 16.72 -0.38
C ILE A 91 12.02 18.01 -1.22
N GLN A 92 11.38 17.99 -2.38
CA GLN A 92 11.31 19.17 -3.24
C GLN A 92 10.43 20.31 -2.67
N ALA A 93 9.43 19.98 -1.84
CA ALA A 93 8.59 20.98 -1.18
C ALA A 93 9.30 21.72 -0.05
N MET A 94 10.22 21.07 0.70
CA MET A 94 10.76 21.60 1.96
C MET A 94 12.28 21.85 1.93
N GLY A 95 12.95 21.56 0.82
CA GLY A 95 14.40 21.71 0.71
C GLY A 95 14.88 23.14 0.48
N PRO A 96 16.15 23.45 0.76
CA PRO A 96 16.74 24.76 0.49
C PRO A 96 16.67 25.17 -0.99
N SER A 97 16.73 24.20 -1.88
CA SER A 97 16.64 24.39 -3.33
C SER A 97 15.20 24.27 -3.87
N SER A 98 14.19 24.28 -3.00
CA SER A 98 12.78 24.21 -3.40
C SER A 98 12.37 25.43 -4.24
N PRO A 99 11.96 25.24 -5.51
CA PRO A 99 11.49 26.36 -6.34
C PRO A 99 10.26 27.04 -5.73
N LEU A 100 9.40 26.27 -5.05
CA LEU A 100 8.20 26.77 -4.39
C LEU A 100 8.55 27.68 -3.20
N LEU A 101 9.47 27.25 -2.33
CA LEU A 101 9.88 28.06 -1.17
C LEU A 101 10.68 29.30 -1.58
N GLN A 102 11.50 29.20 -2.63
CA GLN A 102 12.21 30.36 -3.20
C GLN A 102 11.23 31.39 -3.76
N MET A 103 10.18 30.95 -4.47
CA MET A 103 9.14 31.82 -4.99
C MET A 103 8.38 32.56 -3.88
N LEU A 104 8.18 31.90 -2.73
CA LEU A 104 7.54 32.48 -1.54
C LEU A 104 8.50 33.32 -0.67
N GLY A 105 9.79 33.34 -0.96
CA GLY A 105 10.80 34.05 -0.16
C GLY A 105 11.05 33.48 1.23
N ILE A 106 10.70 32.20 1.44
CA ILE A 106 10.84 31.50 2.73
C ILE A 106 11.74 30.25 2.63
N ALA A 107 12.52 30.14 1.55
CA ALA A 107 13.46 29.04 1.38
C ALA A 107 14.54 29.09 2.49
N PRO A 108 14.92 27.93 3.08
CA PRO A 108 16.08 27.85 3.96
C PRO A 108 17.34 28.32 3.26
N GLU A 109 18.34 28.75 4.05
CA GLU A 109 19.62 29.20 3.49
C GLU A 109 20.29 28.10 2.64
N PRO A 110 20.92 28.45 1.50
CA PRO A 110 21.68 27.51 0.70
C PRO A 110 22.78 26.81 1.53
N GLY A 111 22.85 25.49 1.43
CA GLY A 111 23.78 24.67 2.20
C GLY A 111 23.31 24.26 3.59
N SER A 112 22.13 24.72 4.04
CA SER A 112 21.50 24.25 5.27
C SER A 112 21.09 22.77 5.14
N THR A 113 21.06 22.06 6.28
CA THR A 113 20.60 20.67 6.31
C THR A 113 19.11 20.58 5.96
N HIS A 114 18.76 19.61 5.11
CA HIS A 114 17.38 19.42 4.71
C HIS A 114 16.51 19.02 5.93
N PRO A 115 15.39 19.70 6.23
CA PRO A 115 14.62 19.48 7.46
C PRO A 115 14.02 18.06 7.56
N LEU A 116 13.75 17.41 6.42
CA LEU A 116 13.20 16.07 6.38
C LEU A 116 14.27 14.96 6.49
N TYR A 117 15.55 15.26 6.34
CA TYR A 117 16.62 14.26 6.52
C TYR A 117 16.86 14.00 8.01
N SER A 118 15.87 13.37 8.64
CA SER A 118 15.83 13.11 10.07
C SER A 118 14.91 11.92 10.37
N ARG A 119 15.08 11.31 11.56
CA ARG A 119 14.13 10.33 12.11
C ARG A 119 12.69 10.87 12.06
N GLY A 120 12.50 12.13 12.45
CA GLY A 120 11.19 12.79 12.46
C GLY A 120 10.58 12.90 11.05
N GLY A 121 11.38 13.22 10.04
CA GLY A 121 10.94 13.30 8.65
C GLY A 121 10.49 11.94 8.11
N VAL A 122 11.25 10.87 8.39
CA VAL A 122 10.85 9.50 7.99
C VAL A 122 9.52 9.12 8.64
N ILE A 123 9.37 9.32 9.96
CA ILE A 123 8.14 9.01 10.69
C ILE A 123 6.96 9.84 10.17
N ALA A 124 7.15 11.14 9.92
CA ALA A 124 6.10 12.03 9.44
C ALA A 124 5.58 11.59 8.06
N LEU A 125 6.48 11.30 7.11
CA LEU A 125 6.06 10.88 5.76
C LEU A 125 5.44 9.49 5.75
N LEU A 126 5.95 8.54 6.53
CA LEU A 126 5.30 7.24 6.73
C LEU A 126 3.90 7.41 7.33
N SER A 127 3.72 8.37 8.27
CA SER A 127 2.40 8.67 8.86
C SER A 127 1.41 9.19 7.81
N ILE A 128 1.84 10.14 6.99
CA ILE A 128 1.03 10.70 5.88
C ILE A 128 0.66 9.60 4.88
N GLN A 129 1.61 8.73 4.54
CA GLN A 129 1.39 7.64 3.59
C GLN A 129 0.37 6.61 4.07
N HIS A 130 0.35 6.29 5.38
CA HIS A 130 -0.52 5.25 5.93
C HIS A 130 -1.81 5.79 6.55
N MET A 131 -1.94 7.10 6.79
CA MET A 131 -3.14 7.75 7.32
C MET A 131 -4.41 7.44 6.49
N PRO A 132 -4.39 7.48 5.13
CA PRO A 132 -5.58 7.17 4.33
C PRO A 132 -6.03 5.72 4.46
N LEU A 133 -5.11 4.79 4.66
CA LEU A 133 -5.40 3.38 4.89
C LEU A 133 -6.19 3.18 6.19
N VAL A 134 -5.72 3.79 7.28
CA VAL A 134 -6.42 3.78 8.57
C VAL A 134 -7.78 4.45 8.44
N PHE A 135 -7.83 5.63 7.81
CA PHE A 135 -9.07 6.36 7.54
C PHE A 135 -10.12 5.47 6.85
N LEU A 136 -9.73 4.76 5.79
CA LEU A 136 -10.64 3.91 5.03
C LEU A 136 -11.18 2.75 5.88
N VAL A 137 -10.30 2.07 6.63
CA VAL A 137 -10.68 0.94 7.49
C VAL A 137 -11.65 1.38 8.59
N VAL A 138 -11.34 2.49 9.25
CA VAL A 138 -12.20 3.00 10.34
C VAL A 138 -13.52 3.56 9.79
N LEU A 139 -13.50 4.24 8.64
CA LEU A 139 -14.71 4.77 8.01
C LEU A 139 -15.68 3.64 7.60
N ALA A 140 -15.13 2.54 7.05
CA ALA A 140 -15.92 1.37 6.71
C ALA A 140 -16.57 0.73 7.97
N ALA A 141 -15.80 0.65 9.06
CA ALA A 141 -16.32 0.13 10.33
C ALA A 141 -17.39 1.02 10.96
N LEU A 142 -17.25 2.34 10.86
CA LEU A 142 -18.27 3.29 11.35
C LEU A 142 -19.61 3.11 10.64
N ARG A 143 -19.60 2.76 9.36
CA ARG A 143 -20.84 2.49 8.59
C ARG A 143 -21.52 1.18 8.98
N ALA A 144 -20.77 0.25 9.58
CA ALA A 144 -21.28 -1.03 10.06
C ALA A 144 -21.78 -0.97 11.52
N LEU A 145 -21.61 0.17 12.23
CA LEU A 145 -22.10 0.29 13.61
C LEU A 145 -23.63 0.36 13.67
N PRO A 146 -24.27 -0.38 14.60
CA PRO A 146 -25.71 -0.32 14.83
C PRO A 146 -26.13 1.08 15.25
N ARG A 147 -27.03 1.70 14.48
CA ARG A 147 -27.53 3.05 14.72
C ARG A 147 -28.33 3.13 16.01
N GLU A 148 -29.05 2.06 16.33
CA GLU A 148 -29.93 1.95 17.50
C GLU A 148 -29.16 2.18 18.83
N MET A 149 -27.92 1.74 18.91
CA MET A 149 -27.10 1.93 20.12
C MET A 149 -26.78 3.41 20.37
N ILE A 150 -26.50 4.15 19.28
CA ILE A 150 -26.23 5.59 19.35
C ILE A 150 -27.51 6.37 19.69
N GLU A 151 -28.63 5.98 19.09
CA GLU A 151 -29.95 6.59 19.32
C GLU A 151 -30.41 6.36 20.75
N ALA A 152 -30.34 5.12 21.26
CA ALA A 152 -30.71 4.79 22.63
C ALA A 152 -29.91 5.62 23.65
N ALA A 153 -28.60 5.76 23.43
CA ALA A 153 -27.76 6.58 24.31
C ALA A 153 -28.15 8.07 24.27
N ARG A 154 -28.52 8.58 23.09
CA ARG A 154 -28.96 9.97 22.94
C ARG A 154 -30.35 10.22 23.58
N ILE A 155 -31.27 9.27 23.45
CA ILE A 155 -32.58 9.30 24.12
C ILE A 155 -32.36 9.27 25.65
N ALA A 156 -31.38 8.50 26.15
CA ALA A 156 -30.99 8.50 27.56
C ALA A 156 -30.24 9.77 28.00
N GLY A 157 -30.15 10.82 27.17
CA GLY A 157 -29.53 12.12 27.50
C GLY A 157 -28.00 12.16 27.40
N ALA A 158 -27.35 11.15 26.81
CA ALA A 158 -25.91 11.14 26.70
C ALA A 158 -25.41 12.26 25.75
N ARG A 159 -24.43 13.03 26.21
CA ARG A 159 -23.75 14.07 25.41
C ARG A 159 -22.95 13.42 24.27
N PRO A 160 -22.75 14.07 23.11
CA PRO A 160 -22.04 13.50 21.96
C PRO A 160 -20.65 12.94 22.30
N LEU A 161 -19.87 13.60 23.15
CA LEU A 161 -18.56 13.15 23.58
C LEU A 161 -18.64 11.87 24.47
N ALA A 162 -19.69 11.75 25.29
CA ALA A 162 -19.92 10.55 26.10
C ALA A 162 -20.30 9.35 25.21
N VAL A 163 -21.14 9.55 24.20
CA VAL A 163 -21.46 8.53 23.18
C VAL A 163 -20.19 8.09 22.46
N LEU A 164 -19.36 9.05 22.01
CA LEU A 164 -18.10 8.73 21.34
C LEU A 164 -17.17 7.89 22.23
N ARG A 165 -16.90 8.33 23.48
CA ARG A 165 -15.93 7.65 24.35
C ARG A 165 -16.43 6.33 24.95
N ARG A 166 -17.74 6.20 25.23
CA ARG A 166 -18.30 5.05 25.97
C ARG A 166 -18.94 4.01 25.04
N ILE A 167 -19.26 4.37 23.80
CA ILE A 167 -19.94 3.47 22.85
C ILE A 167 -19.11 3.31 21.56
N VAL A 168 -18.89 4.39 20.81
CA VAL A 168 -18.28 4.30 19.49
C VAL A 168 -16.82 3.81 19.56
N VAL A 169 -15.98 4.43 20.40
CA VAL A 169 -14.55 4.05 20.49
C VAL A 169 -14.37 2.63 21.01
N PRO A 170 -15.05 2.15 22.07
CA PRO A 170 -14.95 0.76 22.50
C PRO A 170 -15.41 -0.24 21.46
N LEU A 171 -16.49 0.03 20.73
CA LEU A 171 -16.95 -0.83 19.64
C LEU A 171 -15.99 -0.84 18.44
N LEU A 172 -15.26 0.25 18.21
CA LEU A 172 -14.21 0.32 17.19
C LEU A 172 -12.89 -0.30 17.64
N ALA A 173 -12.69 -0.60 18.93
CA ALA A 173 -11.41 -1.06 19.43
C ALA A 173 -10.80 -2.25 18.64
N PRO A 174 -11.53 -3.31 18.25
CA PRO A 174 -10.99 -4.37 17.41
C PRO A 174 -10.50 -3.87 16.06
N ILE A 175 -11.24 -2.94 15.46
CA ILE A 175 -10.91 -2.35 14.17
C ILE A 175 -9.70 -1.42 14.28
N LEU A 176 -9.58 -0.66 15.36
CA LEU A 176 -8.42 0.20 15.63
C LEU A 176 -7.15 -0.64 15.82
N ILE A 177 -7.23 -1.78 16.51
CA ILE A 177 -6.12 -2.73 16.62
C ILE A 177 -5.71 -3.24 15.23
N SER A 178 -6.69 -3.63 14.40
CA SER A 178 -6.42 -4.10 13.05
C SER A 178 -5.83 -3.01 12.15
N ALA A 179 -6.36 -1.79 12.22
CA ALA A 179 -5.87 -0.65 11.45
C ALA A 179 -4.44 -0.25 11.85
N PHE A 180 -4.13 -0.28 13.16
CA PHE A 180 -2.77 -0.05 13.64
C PHE A 180 -1.79 -1.11 13.13
N ALA A 181 -2.12 -2.40 13.29
CA ALA A 181 -1.26 -3.49 12.84
C ALA A 181 -1.02 -3.43 11.32
N LEU A 182 -2.06 -3.10 10.55
CA LEU A 182 -1.96 -2.94 9.10
C LEU A 182 -1.03 -1.76 8.73
N ALA A 183 -1.18 -0.60 9.38
CA ALA A 183 -0.32 0.56 9.17
C ALA A 183 1.13 0.26 9.61
N PHE A 184 1.31 -0.43 10.74
CA PHE A 184 2.61 -0.81 11.27
C PHE A 184 3.36 -1.74 10.30
N VAL A 185 2.72 -2.83 9.86
CA VAL A 185 3.35 -3.80 8.94
C VAL A 185 3.66 -3.16 7.59
N SER A 186 2.76 -2.30 7.09
CA SER A 186 2.98 -1.55 5.86
C SER A 186 4.17 -0.58 5.98
N ALA A 187 4.30 0.12 7.11
CA ALA A 187 5.43 1.00 7.40
C ALA A 187 6.74 0.23 7.58
N LEU A 188 6.70 -0.92 8.28
CA LEU A 188 7.86 -1.80 8.49
C LEU A 188 8.46 -2.29 7.17
N GLY A 189 7.60 -2.59 6.19
CA GLY A 189 8.00 -3.06 4.85
C GLY A 189 8.32 -1.94 3.87
N ASN A 190 8.11 -0.68 4.22
CA ASN A 190 8.30 0.44 3.31
C ASN A 190 9.78 0.65 2.99
N PHE A 191 10.10 0.67 1.69
CA PHE A 191 11.45 0.94 1.19
C PHE A 191 11.61 2.40 0.76
N GLY A 192 10.65 2.93 -0.02
CA GLY A 192 10.81 4.18 -0.77
C GLY A 192 11.09 5.41 0.09
N ILE A 193 10.33 5.62 1.17
CA ILE A 193 10.52 6.76 2.08
C ILE A 193 11.83 6.64 2.85
N PRO A 194 12.13 5.50 3.54
CA PRO A 194 13.38 5.35 4.26
C PRO A 194 14.63 5.36 3.36
N ALA A 195 14.54 4.92 2.11
CA ALA A 195 15.68 4.99 1.18
C ALA A 195 16.06 6.44 0.87
N LEU A 196 15.08 7.28 0.56
CA LEU A 196 15.33 8.67 0.16
C LEU A 196 15.63 9.61 1.33
N LEU A 197 14.96 9.43 2.48
CA LEU A 197 15.15 10.31 3.64
C LEU A 197 16.10 9.72 4.69
N GLY A 198 16.06 8.41 4.87
CA GLY A 198 16.80 7.73 5.94
C GLY A 198 18.29 7.59 5.66
N ILE A 199 18.68 7.35 4.40
CA ILE A 199 20.11 7.24 4.04
C ILE A 199 20.86 8.54 4.36
N PRO A 200 20.42 9.72 3.88
CA PRO A 200 21.06 10.99 4.23
C PRO A 200 21.00 11.31 5.73
N ALA A 201 19.93 10.88 6.41
CA ALA A 201 19.73 11.06 7.85
C ALA A 201 20.55 10.08 8.72
N ARG A 202 21.29 9.13 8.13
CA ARG A 202 21.93 7.99 8.83
C ARG A 202 20.94 7.18 9.69
N TYR A 203 19.69 7.14 9.26
CA TYR A 203 18.58 6.43 9.89
C TYR A 203 18.13 5.28 8.97
N THR A 204 19.01 4.32 8.77
CA THR A 204 18.80 3.17 7.89
C THR A 204 17.83 2.19 8.53
N THR A 205 16.80 1.74 7.79
CA THR A 205 15.85 0.70 8.18
C THR A 205 16.23 -0.66 7.58
N LEU A 206 15.65 -1.76 8.07
CA LEU A 206 15.95 -3.11 7.56
C LEU A 206 15.71 -3.26 6.04
N PRO A 207 14.59 -2.76 5.46
CA PRO A 207 14.42 -2.80 4.00
C PRO A 207 15.55 -2.09 3.24
N VAL A 208 15.98 -0.93 3.71
CA VAL A 208 17.08 -0.18 3.09
C VAL A 208 18.40 -0.92 3.26
N LEU A 209 18.66 -1.47 4.45
CA LEU A 209 19.86 -2.27 4.71
C LEU A 209 19.92 -3.51 3.81
N LEU A 210 18.81 -4.19 3.60
CA LEU A 210 18.70 -5.33 2.67
C LEU A 210 19.10 -4.93 1.25
N TRP A 211 18.57 -3.81 0.77
CA TRP A 211 18.91 -3.28 -0.55
C TRP A 211 20.39 -2.93 -0.66
N GLN A 212 20.96 -2.23 0.32
CA GLN A 212 22.37 -1.88 0.37
C GLN A 212 23.28 -3.12 0.43
N ARG A 213 22.90 -4.15 1.21
CA ARG A 213 23.66 -5.40 1.31
C ARG A 213 23.66 -6.18 0.00
N LEU A 214 22.53 -6.25 -0.71
CA LEU A 214 22.46 -6.93 -1.99
C LEU A 214 23.31 -6.24 -3.08
N ALA A 215 23.46 -4.93 -2.99
CA ALA A 215 24.33 -4.14 -3.87
C ALA A 215 25.84 -4.26 -3.50
N SER A 216 26.19 -4.91 -2.38
CA SER A 216 27.56 -5.12 -1.96
C SER A 216 28.17 -6.37 -2.62
N PHE A 217 29.49 -6.47 -2.60
CA PHE A 217 30.22 -7.62 -3.15
C PHE A 217 30.68 -8.57 -2.04
N GLY A 218 30.70 -9.87 -2.32
CA GLY A 218 31.22 -10.89 -1.42
C GLY A 218 30.52 -12.24 -1.54
N PRO A 219 31.18 -13.35 -1.16
CA PRO A 219 30.61 -14.71 -1.28
C PRO A 219 29.39 -14.92 -0.37
N ASP A 220 29.32 -14.26 0.78
CA ASP A 220 28.28 -14.47 1.80
C ASP A 220 27.10 -13.49 1.71
N VAL A 221 27.07 -12.65 0.67
CA VAL A 221 26.02 -11.63 0.50
C VAL A 221 24.63 -12.24 0.51
N LEU A 222 24.40 -13.30 -0.26
CA LEU A 222 23.08 -13.93 -0.36
C LEU A 222 22.64 -14.57 0.96
N THR A 223 23.54 -15.19 1.71
CA THR A 223 23.25 -15.78 3.02
C THR A 223 22.91 -14.71 4.05
N SER A 224 23.71 -13.65 4.12
CA SER A 224 23.44 -12.50 5.00
C SER A 224 22.11 -11.82 4.67
N VAL A 225 21.83 -11.57 3.38
CA VAL A 225 20.58 -10.98 2.91
C VAL A 225 19.39 -11.90 3.21
N ALA A 226 19.52 -13.21 3.02
CA ALA A 226 18.47 -14.18 3.36
C ALA A 226 18.18 -14.21 4.87
N ALA A 227 19.20 -14.14 5.72
CA ALA A 227 19.05 -14.10 7.17
C ALA A 227 18.31 -12.82 7.64
N ILE A 228 18.70 -11.65 7.12
CA ILE A 228 18.03 -10.38 7.45
C ILE A 228 16.58 -10.36 6.91
N ALA A 229 16.36 -10.91 5.71
CA ALA A 229 15.02 -11.03 5.14
C ALA A 229 14.12 -11.98 5.96
N ALA A 230 14.67 -13.11 6.42
CA ALA A 230 13.97 -14.04 7.31
C ALA A 230 13.64 -13.39 8.66
N LEU A 231 14.55 -12.60 9.23
CA LEU A 231 14.30 -11.82 10.45
C LEU A 231 13.16 -10.82 10.24
N LEU A 232 13.18 -10.06 9.16
CA LEU A 232 12.12 -9.09 8.84
C LEU A 232 10.76 -9.78 8.63
N ALA A 233 10.73 -10.93 7.95
CA ALA A 233 9.52 -11.73 7.79
C ALA A 233 9.01 -12.26 9.14
N ALA A 234 9.89 -12.76 10.00
CA ALA A 234 9.53 -13.27 11.32
C ALA A 234 8.89 -12.17 12.20
N ILE A 235 9.44 -10.95 12.16
CA ILE A 235 8.87 -9.80 12.88
C ILE A 235 7.46 -9.48 12.36
N ALA A 236 7.29 -9.40 11.04
CA ALA A 236 5.98 -9.10 10.43
C ALA A 236 4.93 -10.17 10.80
N ILE A 237 5.30 -11.46 10.76
CA ILE A 237 4.44 -12.58 11.17
C ILE A 237 4.12 -12.50 12.66
N ALA A 238 5.09 -12.20 13.53
CA ALA A 238 4.88 -12.06 14.96
C ALA A 238 3.87 -10.95 15.29
N ILE A 239 3.94 -9.81 14.60
CA ILE A 239 3.00 -8.69 14.78
C ILE A 239 1.57 -9.11 14.40
N ILE A 240 1.41 -9.85 13.28
CA ILE A 240 0.09 -10.36 12.89
C ILE A 240 -0.42 -11.39 13.89
N ALA A 241 0.44 -12.27 14.40
CA ALA A 241 0.07 -13.22 15.45
C ALA A 241 -0.41 -12.51 16.72
N VAL A 242 0.29 -11.45 17.15
CA VAL A 242 -0.14 -10.58 18.25
C VAL A 242 -1.48 -9.92 17.94
N GLN A 243 -1.64 -9.36 16.76
CA GLN A 243 -2.93 -8.79 16.32
C GLN A 243 -4.06 -9.82 16.41
N MET A 244 -3.86 -11.02 15.88
CA MET A 244 -4.89 -12.09 15.92
C MET A 244 -5.27 -12.49 17.33
N THR A 245 -4.29 -12.58 18.24
CA THR A 245 -4.55 -12.90 19.66
C THR A 245 -5.32 -11.78 20.36
N LEU A 246 -5.01 -10.53 20.09
CA LEU A 246 -5.74 -9.38 20.63
C LEU A 246 -7.18 -9.35 20.09
N LEU A 247 -7.36 -9.58 18.80
CA LEU A 247 -8.69 -9.64 18.18
C LEU A 247 -9.54 -10.79 18.72
N ALA A 248 -8.95 -11.94 18.99
CA ALA A 248 -9.67 -13.08 19.58
C ALA A 248 -10.27 -12.74 20.97
N ARG A 249 -9.62 -11.83 21.71
CA ARG A 249 -10.08 -11.37 23.03
C ARG A 249 -11.16 -10.27 22.95
N THR A 250 -11.27 -9.58 21.81
CA THR A 250 -12.15 -8.41 21.63
C THR A 250 -13.37 -8.69 20.75
N ARG A 251 -13.64 -9.95 20.41
CA ARG A 251 -14.78 -10.36 19.56
C ARG A 251 -16.10 -10.03 20.24
N SER A 252 -16.74 -8.95 19.76
CA SER A 252 -18.15 -8.65 20.05
C SER A 252 -18.89 -8.72 18.70
N PRO A 253 -19.74 -9.74 18.50
CA PRO A 253 -20.55 -9.80 17.26
C PRO A 253 -21.48 -8.59 17.23
N LEU A 254 -21.33 -7.73 16.23
CA LEU A 254 -22.29 -6.67 15.96
C LEU A 254 -23.51 -7.32 15.29
N ILE A 255 -24.66 -7.23 15.94
CA ILE A 255 -25.93 -7.77 15.45
C ILE A 255 -26.74 -6.59 14.92
N GLY A 256 -26.96 -6.54 13.62
CA GLY A 256 -27.84 -5.55 12.98
C GLY A 256 -27.44 -5.29 11.52
N PRO A 257 -28.40 -4.89 10.67
CA PRO A 257 -28.07 -4.45 9.31
C PRO A 257 -27.26 -3.14 9.37
N PRO A 258 -26.24 -2.97 8.50
CA PRO A 258 -25.49 -1.73 8.42
C PRO A 258 -26.39 -0.57 8.05
N GLN A 259 -26.43 0.46 8.88
CA GLN A 259 -27.19 1.69 8.65
C GLN A 259 -26.27 2.89 8.78
N PRO A 260 -26.46 3.95 7.95
CA PRO A 260 -25.64 5.14 8.07
C PRO A 260 -25.83 5.75 9.48
N PRO A 261 -24.72 6.05 10.18
CA PRO A 261 -24.79 6.61 11.53
C PRO A 261 -25.46 7.99 11.53
N LEU A 262 -26.10 8.35 12.65
CA LEU A 262 -26.70 9.66 12.83
C LEU A 262 -25.62 10.74 12.78
N ALA A 263 -25.84 11.74 11.90
CA ALA A 263 -24.93 12.86 11.79
C ALA A 263 -25.02 13.80 13.03
N ILE A 264 -23.88 14.04 13.64
CA ILE A 264 -23.72 15.07 14.68
C ILE A 264 -23.68 16.43 13.99
N ARG A 265 -24.62 17.32 14.32
CA ARG A 265 -24.65 18.67 13.78
C ARG A 265 -23.52 19.53 14.38
N LEU A 266 -22.64 20.01 13.54
CA LEU A 266 -21.51 20.87 13.95
C LEU A 266 -21.93 22.32 14.21
N GLY A 267 -23.08 22.77 13.64
CA GLY A 267 -23.55 24.14 13.78
C GLY A 267 -22.51 25.17 13.32
N ALA A 268 -22.23 26.16 14.17
CA ALA A 268 -21.24 27.21 13.89
C ALA A 268 -19.79 26.73 13.75
N ARG A 269 -19.45 25.53 14.23
CA ARG A 269 -18.10 24.94 14.11
C ARG A 269 -17.85 24.26 12.76
N ARG A 270 -18.86 24.10 11.93
CA ARG A 270 -18.77 23.42 10.65
C ARG A 270 -17.74 24.03 9.70
N PRO A 271 -17.73 25.37 9.44
CA PRO A 271 -16.73 25.94 8.54
C PRO A 271 -15.30 25.73 9.04
N LEU A 272 -15.05 25.79 10.35
CA LEU A 272 -13.74 25.49 10.92
C LEU A 272 -13.28 24.06 10.61
N VAL A 273 -14.17 23.08 10.79
CA VAL A 273 -13.86 21.66 10.53
C VAL A 273 -13.63 21.42 9.04
N GLU A 274 -14.45 22.01 8.17
CA GLU A 274 -14.29 21.93 6.71
C GLU A 274 -12.97 22.59 6.25
N THR A 275 -12.60 23.73 6.83
CA THR A 275 -11.30 24.39 6.55
C THR A 275 -10.13 23.53 7.00
N LEU A 276 -10.18 22.92 8.19
CA LEU A 276 -9.12 22.02 8.66
C LEU A 276 -8.96 20.79 7.75
N LEU A 277 -10.06 20.21 7.28
CA LEU A 277 -10.02 19.12 6.29
C LEU A 277 -9.42 19.59 4.96
N ALA A 278 -9.81 20.77 4.48
CA ALA A 278 -9.27 21.35 3.25
C ALA A 278 -7.77 21.63 3.37
N LEU A 279 -7.31 22.17 4.51
CA LEU A 279 -5.89 22.40 4.79
C LEU A 279 -5.11 21.09 4.85
N LEU A 280 -5.68 20.04 5.44
CA LEU A 280 -5.06 18.72 5.45
C LEU A 280 -4.90 18.16 4.03
N VAL A 281 -5.94 18.23 3.21
CA VAL A 281 -5.88 17.83 1.79
C VAL A 281 -4.86 18.71 1.04
N ALA A 282 -4.85 20.01 1.27
CA ALA A 282 -3.89 20.91 0.66
C ALA A 282 -2.46 20.52 1.03
N ALA A 283 -2.20 20.23 2.31
CA ALA A 283 -0.88 19.81 2.77
C ALA A 283 -0.46 18.44 2.24
N THR A 284 -1.35 17.45 2.25
CA THR A 284 -0.97 16.07 1.92
C THR A 284 -1.05 15.71 0.44
N LEU A 285 -1.80 16.48 -0.35
CA LEU A 285 -1.98 16.23 -1.79
C LEU A 285 -1.52 17.43 -2.64
N VAL A 286 -2.05 18.64 -2.39
CA VAL A 286 -1.82 19.77 -3.29
C VAL A 286 -0.38 20.26 -3.22
N LEU A 287 0.15 20.47 -2.01
CA LEU A 287 1.52 20.94 -1.80
C LEU A 287 2.58 20.00 -2.46
N PRO A 288 2.56 18.68 -2.25
CA PRO A 288 3.48 17.78 -2.93
C PRO A 288 3.37 17.82 -4.46
N VAL A 289 2.14 17.85 -5.01
CA VAL A 289 1.93 17.91 -6.46
C VAL A 289 2.43 19.23 -7.05
N VAL A 290 2.20 20.35 -6.37
CA VAL A 290 2.73 21.66 -6.79
C VAL A 290 4.25 21.66 -6.74
N ALA A 291 4.87 21.11 -5.69
CA ALA A 291 6.32 21.02 -5.58
C ALA A 291 6.94 20.20 -6.70
N LEU A 292 6.39 19.02 -6.99
CA LEU A 292 6.82 18.20 -8.14
C LEU A 292 6.70 18.95 -9.47
N THR A 293 5.55 19.63 -9.67
CA THR A 293 5.28 20.33 -10.94
C THR A 293 6.22 21.52 -11.12
N THR A 294 6.43 22.34 -10.06
CA THR A 294 7.36 23.47 -10.12
C THR A 294 8.80 23.02 -10.36
N THR A 295 9.24 21.91 -9.72
CA THR A 295 10.57 21.34 -9.95
C THR A 295 10.70 20.75 -11.37
N ALA A 296 9.65 20.14 -11.90
CA ALA A 296 9.65 19.61 -13.27
C ALA A 296 9.72 20.71 -14.35
N LEU A 297 9.28 21.93 -14.02
CA LEU A 297 9.21 23.08 -14.94
C LEU A 297 10.48 23.96 -14.92
N ILE A 298 11.52 23.62 -14.19
CA ILE A 298 12.80 24.34 -14.20
C ILE A 298 13.87 23.53 -14.93
N PRO A 299 14.88 24.19 -15.57
CA PRO A 299 15.90 23.48 -16.34
C PRO A 299 16.82 22.61 -15.48
N THR A 300 17.12 23.08 -14.27
CA THR A 300 18.01 22.39 -13.31
C THR A 300 17.55 22.66 -11.89
N TYR A 301 17.66 21.68 -11.02
CA TYR A 301 17.27 21.83 -9.60
C TYR A 301 18.11 22.91 -8.91
N GLY A 302 17.43 23.79 -8.17
CA GLY A 302 18.02 24.94 -7.51
C GLY A 302 17.94 26.26 -8.29
N VAL A 303 17.49 26.23 -9.56
CA VAL A 303 17.18 27.45 -10.32
C VAL A 303 15.83 28.01 -9.84
N PRO A 304 15.74 29.35 -9.60
CA PRO A 304 14.47 29.97 -9.21
C PRO A 304 13.39 29.78 -10.26
N PHE A 305 12.17 29.48 -9.82
CA PHE A 305 11.00 29.38 -10.68
C PHE A 305 10.43 30.76 -11.01
N ASN A 306 10.56 31.17 -12.27
CA ASN A 306 10.05 32.45 -12.79
C ASN A 306 9.72 32.34 -14.28
N LEU A 307 9.14 33.39 -14.88
CA LEU A 307 8.72 33.38 -16.28
C LEU A 307 9.86 33.17 -17.30
N THR A 308 11.11 33.46 -16.92
CA THR A 308 12.28 33.28 -17.78
C THR A 308 12.90 31.88 -17.68
N THR A 309 12.62 31.16 -16.60
CA THR A 309 13.18 29.82 -16.33
C THR A 309 12.21 28.69 -16.58
N ILE A 310 10.91 28.99 -16.77
CA ILE A 310 9.90 27.95 -17.07
C ILE A 310 10.26 27.23 -18.36
N THR A 311 10.32 25.90 -18.28
CA THR A 311 10.56 25.01 -19.41
C THR A 311 9.72 23.75 -19.33
N PHE A 312 9.28 23.24 -20.47
CA PHE A 312 8.66 21.92 -20.61
C PHE A 312 9.64 20.85 -21.08
N ALA A 313 10.94 21.17 -21.16
CA ALA A 313 11.95 20.27 -21.68
C ALA A 313 12.02 18.95 -20.91
N ASN A 314 11.91 18.98 -19.56
CA ASN A 314 11.91 17.76 -18.74
C ASN A 314 10.72 16.85 -19.04
N PHE A 315 9.53 17.41 -19.25
CA PHE A 315 8.35 16.64 -19.67
C PHE A 315 8.53 16.05 -21.07
N ALA A 316 9.07 16.83 -22.02
CA ALA A 316 9.35 16.35 -23.36
C ALA A 316 10.40 15.24 -23.36
N GLU A 317 11.44 15.37 -22.50
CA GLU A 317 12.46 14.36 -22.32
C GLU A 317 11.85 13.05 -21.81
N VAL A 318 11.10 13.10 -20.71
CA VAL A 318 10.46 11.94 -20.07
C VAL A 318 9.42 11.27 -20.98
N LEU A 319 8.59 12.04 -21.70
CA LEU A 319 7.47 11.48 -22.44
C LEU A 319 7.83 11.04 -23.87
N PHE A 320 8.87 11.62 -24.48
CA PHE A 320 9.10 11.43 -25.92
C PHE A 320 10.53 11.06 -26.32
N ARG A 321 11.54 11.35 -25.49
CA ARG A 321 12.95 11.17 -25.88
C ARG A 321 13.63 10.04 -25.16
N GLN A 322 13.38 9.85 -23.85
CA GLN A 322 14.04 8.83 -23.05
C GLN A 322 13.38 7.44 -23.25
N GLN A 323 14.08 6.58 -23.99
CA GLN A 323 13.59 5.21 -24.23
C GLN A 323 13.38 4.41 -22.95
N VAL A 324 14.22 4.63 -21.91
CA VAL A 324 14.08 3.99 -20.59
C VAL A 324 12.72 4.31 -19.97
N THR A 325 12.29 5.57 -20.05
CA THR A 325 11.00 6.02 -19.48
C THR A 325 9.82 5.40 -20.24
N LEU A 326 9.89 5.43 -21.59
CA LEU A 326 8.84 4.83 -22.42
C LEU A 326 8.70 3.32 -22.14
N ARG A 327 9.84 2.60 -22.03
CA ARG A 327 9.84 1.19 -21.63
C ARG A 327 9.27 1.00 -20.23
N ALA A 328 9.64 1.84 -19.26
CA ALA A 328 9.15 1.75 -17.89
C ALA A 328 7.63 1.90 -17.82
N PHE A 329 7.03 2.82 -18.57
CA PHE A 329 5.57 2.96 -18.69
C PHE A 329 4.94 1.72 -19.33
N ALA A 330 5.50 1.22 -20.43
CA ALA A 330 5.00 0.02 -21.11
C ALA A 330 5.11 -1.22 -20.22
N ASN A 331 6.27 -1.43 -19.58
CA ASN A 331 6.53 -2.56 -18.70
C ASN A 331 5.60 -2.54 -17.47
N SER A 332 5.47 -1.39 -16.79
CA SER A 332 4.58 -1.28 -15.64
C SER A 332 3.12 -1.51 -16.02
N THR A 333 2.67 -0.97 -17.16
CA THR A 333 1.30 -1.19 -17.64
C THR A 333 1.04 -2.68 -17.94
N LEU A 334 1.99 -3.32 -18.64
CA LEU A 334 1.88 -4.74 -19.00
C LEU A 334 1.87 -5.62 -17.74
N VAL A 335 2.86 -5.45 -16.85
CA VAL A 335 3.00 -6.31 -15.66
C VAL A 335 1.86 -6.10 -14.69
N ALA A 336 1.49 -4.84 -14.39
CA ALA A 336 0.37 -4.54 -13.49
C ALA A 336 -0.97 -5.02 -14.07
N GLY A 337 -1.17 -4.86 -15.39
CA GLY A 337 -2.38 -5.32 -16.08
C GLY A 337 -2.50 -6.85 -16.07
N LEU A 338 -1.43 -7.55 -16.43
CA LEU A 338 -1.41 -9.02 -16.42
C LEU A 338 -1.55 -9.57 -15.00
N ALA A 339 -0.85 -8.99 -14.02
CA ALA A 339 -0.96 -9.40 -12.62
C ALA A 339 -2.40 -9.19 -12.09
N GLY A 340 -3.03 -8.04 -12.38
CA GLY A 340 -4.41 -7.76 -11.99
C GLY A 340 -5.40 -8.75 -12.59
N LEU A 341 -5.30 -9.03 -13.90
CA LEU A 341 -6.17 -10.00 -14.58
C LEU A 341 -5.96 -11.43 -14.05
N MET A 342 -4.71 -11.86 -13.92
CA MET A 342 -4.37 -13.19 -13.39
C MET A 342 -4.89 -13.36 -11.96
N LEU A 343 -4.69 -12.34 -11.12
CA LEU A 343 -5.16 -12.37 -9.74
C LEU A 343 -6.68 -12.33 -9.62
N ALA A 344 -7.41 -11.65 -10.52
CA ALA A 344 -8.86 -11.71 -10.56
C ALA A 344 -9.35 -13.14 -10.81
N VAL A 345 -8.74 -13.86 -11.75
CA VAL A 345 -9.07 -15.27 -12.04
C VAL A 345 -8.73 -16.17 -10.85
N ILE A 346 -7.55 -16.02 -10.25
CA ILE A 346 -7.13 -16.80 -9.07
C ILE A 346 -8.07 -16.51 -7.90
N ALA A 347 -8.44 -15.25 -7.67
CA ALA A 347 -9.34 -14.86 -6.58
C ALA A 347 -10.75 -15.46 -6.76
N MET A 348 -11.29 -15.48 -8.00
CA MET A 348 -12.56 -16.15 -8.29
C MET A 348 -12.47 -17.66 -8.04
N ALA A 349 -11.37 -18.29 -8.43
CA ALA A 349 -11.16 -19.74 -8.18
C ALA A 349 -11.11 -20.02 -6.67
N VAL A 350 -10.34 -19.26 -5.89
CA VAL A 350 -10.28 -19.41 -4.43
C VAL A 350 -11.63 -19.13 -3.78
N GLY A 351 -12.36 -18.08 -4.23
CA GLY A 351 -13.71 -17.75 -3.78
C GLY A 351 -14.69 -18.90 -4.00
N HIS A 352 -14.60 -19.60 -5.13
CA HIS A 352 -15.39 -20.80 -5.38
C HIS A 352 -15.10 -21.91 -4.35
N PHE A 353 -13.82 -22.17 -4.04
CA PHE A 353 -13.46 -23.15 -3.02
C PHE A 353 -13.94 -22.77 -1.62
N LEU A 354 -13.92 -21.48 -1.28
CA LEU A 354 -14.45 -20.99 0.02
C LEU A 354 -15.95 -21.28 0.19
N ASN A 355 -16.72 -21.22 -0.90
CA ASN A 355 -18.16 -21.49 -0.92
C ASN A 355 -18.49 -22.98 -1.17
N ALA A 356 -17.51 -23.83 -1.33
CA ALA A 356 -17.75 -25.24 -1.61
C ALA A 356 -18.41 -25.95 -0.41
N ARG A 357 -19.47 -26.74 -0.67
CA ARG A 357 -20.14 -27.57 0.36
C ARG A 357 -19.25 -28.68 0.92
N GLN A 358 -18.42 -29.26 0.06
CA GLN A 358 -17.53 -30.33 0.46
C GLN A 358 -16.45 -29.81 1.38
N LYS A 359 -16.38 -30.34 2.61
CA LYS A 359 -15.45 -29.86 3.67
C LYS A 359 -13.98 -29.80 3.21
N GLY A 360 -13.55 -30.75 2.35
CA GLY A 360 -12.19 -30.78 1.81
C GLY A 360 -11.87 -29.54 0.95
N TYR A 361 -12.72 -29.24 -0.02
CA TYR A 361 -12.55 -28.06 -0.88
C TYR A 361 -12.66 -26.74 -0.11
N ARG A 362 -13.59 -26.63 0.83
CA ARG A 362 -13.70 -25.46 1.69
C ARG A 362 -12.46 -25.26 2.56
N ARG A 363 -11.89 -26.34 3.13
CA ARG A 363 -10.63 -26.28 3.87
C ARG A 363 -9.47 -25.82 2.99
N ALA A 364 -9.38 -26.34 1.75
CA ALA A 364 -8.37 -25.90 0.80
C ALA A 364 -8.52 -24.40 0.46
N GLY A 365 -9.74 -23.92 0.20
CA GLY A 365 -10.02 -22.50 -0.03
C GLY A 365 -9.62 -21.63 1.16
N THR A 366 -9.97 -22.05 2.38
CA THR A 366 -9.58 -21.34 3.62
C THR A 366 -8.06 -21.32 3.78
N ALA A 367 -7.37 -22.44 3.56
CA ALA A 367 -5.92 -22.49 3.64
C ALA A 367 -5.24 -21.57 2.63
N LEU A 368 -5.73 -21.54 1.38
CA LEU A 368 -5.21 -20.64 0.34
C LEU A 368 -5.43 -19.17 0.71
N ALA A 369 -6.63 -18.82 1.21
CA ALA A 369 -6.91 -17.46 1.65
C ALA A 369 -6.02 -17.05 2.84
N THR A 370 -5.82 -17.93 3.83
CA THR A 370 -4.93 -17.67 4.96
C THR A 370 -3.48 -17.53 4.51
N LEU A 371 -3.01 -18.38 3.59
CA LEU A 371 -1.67 -18.25 3.01
C LEU A 371 -1.49 -16.92 2.27
N ALA A 372 -2.51 -16.48 1.52
CA ALA A 372 -2.47 -15.18 0.83
C ALA A 372 -2.39 -14.01 1.83
N GLU A 373 -3.15 -14.05 2.92
CA GLU A 373 -3.08 -13.04 3.98
C GLU A 373 -1.73 -13.03 4.68
N THR A 374 -1.16 -14.21 4.95
CA THR A 374 0.18 -14.33 5.54
C THR A 374 1.25 -13.77 4.59
N THR A 375 1.13 -14.04 3.29
CA THR A 375 2.07 -13.50 2.29
C THR A 375 1.99 -11.98 2.18
N TYR A 376 0.80 -11.40 2.32
CA TYR A 376 0.62 -9.94 2.33
C TYR A 376 1.33 -9.25 3.50
N ALA A 377 1.50 -9.96 4.61
CA ALA A 377 2.24 -9.47 5.77
C ALA A 377 3.75 -9.37 5.53
N ILE A 378 4.26 -10.16 4.57
CA ILE A 378 5.68 -10.21 4.28
C ILE A 378 6.05 -8.99 3.44
N PRO A 379 7.04 -8.18 3.86
CA PRO A 379 7.51 -7.03 3.11
C PRO A 379 7.91 -7.39 1.67
N GLY A 380 7.60 -6.50 0.71
CA GLY A 380 7.85 -6.74 -0.72
C GLY A 380 9.30 -7.07 -1.05
N LEU A 381 10.28 -6.42 -0.40
CA LEU A 381 11.70 -6.74 -0.56
C LEU A 381 12.06 -8.17 -0.14
N VAL A 382 11.41 -8.70 0.89
CA VAL A 382 11.60 -10.10 1.31
C VAL A 382 11.07 -11.06 0.25
N ILE A 383 9.94 -10.74 -0.37
CA ILE A 383 9.39 -11.49 -1.51
C ILE A 383 10.38 -11.47 -2.67
N SER A 384 10.96 -10.31 -2.99
CA SER A 384 11.94 -10.18 -4.07
C SER A 384 13.17 -11.05 -3.84
N ILE A 385 13.72 -11.05 -2.62
CA ILE A 385 14.85 -11.91 -2.25
C ILE A 385 14.47 -13.39 -2.39
N ALA A 386 13.27 -13.76 -1.94
CA ALA A 386 12.77 -15.13 -2.09
C ALA A 386 12.69 -15.55 -3.57
N PHE A 387 12.28 -14.63 -4.46
CA PHE A 387 12.25 -14.87 -5.90
C PHE A 387 13.65 -14.91 -6.52
N ILE A 388 14.59 -14.06 -6.09
CA ILE A 388 15.99 -14.14 -6.52
C ILE A 388 16.56 -15.52 -6.17
N LEU A 389 16.45 -15.95 -4.91
CA LEU A 389 16.94 -17.26 -4.46
C LEU A 389 16.30 -18.44 -5.21
N ALA A 390 15.03 -18.30 -5.60
CA ALA A 390 14.30 -19.36 -6.30
C ALA A 390 14.68 -19.47 -7.79
N PHE A 391 15.03 -18.35 -8.44
CA PHE A 391 15.12 -18.26 -9.89
C PHE A 391 16.47 -17.71 -10.41
N ILE A 392 17.44 -17.47 -9.53
CA ILE A 392 18.81 -17.10 -9.94
C ILE A 392 19.48 -18.21 -10.76
N ARG A 393 19.07 -19.47 -10.54
CA ARG A 393 19.46 -20.62 -11.36
C ARG A 393 18.34 -20.92 -12.36
N PRO A 394 18.68 -21.42 -13.56
CA PRO A 394 17.69 -21.90 -14.51
C PRO A 394 16.76 -22.95 -13.90
N ILE A 395 15.52 -22.98 -14.38
CA ILE A 395 14.53 -23.97 -13.94
C ILE A 395 14.95 -25.35 -14.44
N PRO A 396 15.19 -26.36 -13.55
CA PRO A 396 15.83 -27.63 -13.91
C PRO A 396 15.15 -28.42 -15.02
N VAL A 397 13.81 -28.26 -15.20
CA VAL A 397 13.02 -29.06 -16.15
C VAL A 397 13.08 -28.51 -17.57
N ILE A 398 13.17 -27.19 -17.71
CA ILE A 398 13.07 -26.48 -19.01
C ILE A 398 14.33 -25.71 -19.37
N ASP A 399 15.32 -25.71 -18.48
CA ASP A 399 16.61 -25.00 -18.60
C ASP A 399 16.47 -23.51 -19.02
N VAL A 400 15.39 -22.87 -18.59
CA VAL A 400 15.10 -21.46 -18.87
C VAL A 400 15.31 -20.64 -17.61
N SER A 401 16.12 -19.58 -17.72
CA SER A 401 16.25 -18.58 -16.67
C SER A 401 15.18 -17.50 -16.84
N ILE A 402 14.38 -17.29 -15.77
CA ILE A 402 13.45 -16.15 -15.70
C ILE A 402 14.03 -15.00 -14.87
N TYR A 403 15.20 -15.18 -14.29
CA TYR A 403 15.92 -14.12 -13.61
C TYR A 403 16.31 -13.00 -14.60
N ASN A 404 16.28 -11.75 -14.17
CA ASN A 404 16.48 -10.58 -15.03
C ASN A 404 15.46 -10.43 -16.17
N THR A 405 14.25 -10.97 -16.01
CA THR A 405 13.15 -10.80 -16.98
C THR A 405 11.95 -10.10 -16.34
N LEU A 406 11.08 -9.54 -17.15
CA LEU A 406 9.82 -8.93 -16.70
C LEU A 406 8.89 -9.97 -16.03
N ILE A 407 9.05 -11.26 -16.38
CA ILE A 407 8.25 -12.37 -15.85
C ILE A 407 8.45 -12.54 -14.34
N ILE A 408 9.69 -12.43 -13.84
CA ILE A 408 9.97 -12.58 -12.40
C ILE A 408 9.27 -11.48 -11.60
N ILE A 409 9.24 -10.24 -12.12
CA ILE A 409 8.53 -9.11 -11.49
C ILE A 409 7.04 -9.41 -11.44
N GLY A 410 6.45 -9.86 -12.57
CA GLY A 410 5.04 -10.21 -12.65
C GLY A 410 4.64 -11.33 -11.68
N LEU A 411 5.43 -12.40 -11.60
CA LEU A 411 5.19 -13.49 -10.66
C LEU A 411 5.33 -13.05 -9.20
N ALA A 412 6.29 -12.17 -8.89
CA ALA A 412 6.44 -11.60 -7.57
C ALA A 412 5.24 -10.71 -7.20
N TYR A 413 4.70 -9.92 -8.15
CA TYR A 413 3.48 -9.14 -7.96
C TYR A 413 2.25 -10.03 -7.71
N VAL A 414 2.12 -11.15 -8.45
CA VAL A 414 1.05 -12.13 -8.20
C VAL A 414 1.14 -12.68 -6.78
N CYS A 415 2.34 -12.96 -6.29
CA CYS A 415 2.57 -13.42 -4.92
C CYS A 415 2.25 -12.32 -3.89
N ALA A 416 2.77 -11.10 -4.09
CA ALA A 416 2.64 -9.99 -3.16
C ALA A 416 1.20 -9.47 -3.01
N PHE A 417 0.44 -9.42 -4.12
CA PHE A 417 -0.85 -8.74 -4.18
C PHE A 417 -2.07 -9.67 -4.18
N LEU A 418 -1.87 -10.98 -4.02
CA LEU A 418 -2.96 -11.96 -3.99
C LEU A 418 -4.03 -11.64 -2.94
N SER A 419 -3.63 -11.21 -1.74
CA SER A 419 -4.55 -10.83 -0.67
C SER A 419 -5.41 -9.61 -1.06
N ILE A 420 -4.84 -8.64 -1.78
CA ILE A 420 -5.58 -7.45 -2.24
C ILE A 420 -6.71 -7.87 -3.19
N ALA A 421 -6.43 -8.78 -4.12
CA ALA A 421 -7.43 -9.29 -5.05
C ALA A 421 -8.49 -10.16 -4.37
N LEU A 422 -8.10 -10.93 -3.35
CA LEU A 422 -9.00 -11.84 -2.64
C LEU A 422 -10.01 -11.13 -1.74
N LYS A 423 -9.66 -10.01 -1.11
CA LYS A 423 -10.54 -9.33 -0.14
C LYS A 423 -11.92 -8.97 -0.68
N PRO A 424 -12.07 -8.29 -1.84
CA PRO A 424 -13.40 -8.02 -2.40
C PRO A 424 -14.16 -9.31 -2.76
N VAL A 425 -13.46 -10.30 -3.30
CA VAL A 425 -14.07 -11.58 -3.72
C VAL A 425 -14.57 -12.38 -2.52
N THR A 426 -13.79 -12.47 -1.44
CA THR A 426 -14.20 -13.17 -0.21
C THR A 426 -15.39 -12.49 0.43
N ALA A 427 -15.43 -11.15 0.45
CA ALA A 427 -16.57 -10.38 0.94
C ALA A 427 -17.84 -10.61 0.10
N ALA A 428 -17.72 -10.63 -1.22
CA ALA A 428 -18.85 -10.93 -2.11
C ALA A 428 -19.31 -12.39 -1.97
N CYS A 429 -18.38 -13.34 -1.86
CA CYS A 429 -18.71 -14.75 -1.63
C CYS A 429 -19.46 -14.98 -0.32
N ALA A 430 -19.14 -14.23 0.73
CA ALA A 430 -19.83 -14.33 2.02
C ALA A 430 -21.31 -13.84 1.96
N GLN A 431 -21.65 -13.05 0.94
CA GLN A 431 -23.01 -12.53 0.71
C GLN A 431 -23.82 -13.38 -0.28
N LEU A 432 -23.20 -14.38 -0.93
CA LEU A 432 -23.91 -15.27 -1.85
C LEU A 432 -24.84 -16.21 -1.10
N ASP A 433 -26.12 -16.23 -1.51
CA ASP A 433 -27.09 -17.20 -1.00
C ASP A 433 -26.77 -18.60 -1.55
N PRO A 434 -26.49 -19.59 -0.68
CA PRO A 434 -26.25 -20.97 -1.10
C PRO A 434 -27.42 -21.59 -1.89
N ALA A 435 -28.66 -21.10 -1.68
CA ALA A 435 -29.84 -21.56 -2.38
C ALA A 435 -29.74 -21.40 -3.90
N LEU A 436 -29.01 -20.40 -4.41
CA LEU A 436 -28.82 -20.20 -5.84
C LEU A 436 -28.09 -21.38 -6.49
N ASP A 437 -27.04 -21.90 -5.86
CA ASP A 437 -26.30 -23.07 -6.36
C ASP A 437 -27.13 -24.36 -6.21
N GLU A 438 -27.95 -24.46 -5.16
CA GLU A 438 -28.85 -25.60 -4.93
C GLU A 438 -29.95 -25.67 -5.98
N ALA A 439 -30.65 -24.56 -6.24
CA ALA A 439 -31.69 -24.46 -7.26
C ALA A 439 -31.16 -24.85 -8.65
N ALA A 440 -29.93 -24.37 -8.99
CA ALA A 440 -29.30 -24.73 -10.24
C ALA A 440 -28.97 -26.23 -10.35
N ARG A 441 -28.54 -26.85 -9.25
CA ARG A 441 -28.27 -28.30 -9.21
C ARG A 441 -29.56 -29.12 -9.40
N ILE A 442 -30.63 -28.73 -8.72
CA ILE A 442 -31.92 -29.36 -8.86
C ILE A 442 -32.42 -29.26 -10.31
N SER A 443 -32.16 -28.13 -10.97
CA SER A 443 -32.48 -27.92 -12.40
C SER A 443 -31.52 -28.64 -13.36
N GLY A 444 -30.64 -29.52 -12.87
CA GLY A 444 -29.74 -30.32 -13.69
C GLY A 444 -28.51 -29.56 -14.24
N ALA A 445 -28.21 -28.36 -13.78
CA ALA A 445 -27.08 -27.59 -14.26
C ALA A 445 -25.72 -28.23 -13.84
N ARG A 446 -24.89 -28.55 -14.82
CA ARG A 446 -23.54 -29.09 -14.61
C ARG A 446 -22.60 -28.01 -14.05
N PHE A 447 -21.45 -28.44 -13.48
CA PHE A 447 -20.46 -27.57 -12.84
C PHE A 447 -20.10 -26.35 -13.69
N PHE A 448 -19.66 -26.51 -14.92
CA PHE A 448 -19.27 -25.39 -15.80
C PHE A 448 -20.41 -24.43 -16.11
N MET A 449 -21.65 -24.93 -16.22
CA MET A 449 -22.82 -24.09 -16.47
C MET A 449 -23.12 -23.21 -15.25
N ARG A 450 -23.06 -23.78 -14.03
CA ARG A 450 -23.27 -23.03 -12.78
C ARG A 450 -22.17 -21.99 -12.57
N MET A 451 -20.89 -22.38 -12.83
CA MET A 451 -19.75 -21.48 -12.75
C MET A 451 -19.92 -20.29 -13.70
N ARG A 452 -20.21 -20.54 -14.97
CA ARG A 452 -20.30 -19.51 -16.02
C ARG A 452 -21.57 -18.63 -15.90
N ARG A 453 -22.74 -19.21 -15.52
CA ARG A 453 -24.03 -18.49 -15.55
C ARG A 453 -24.47 -17.94 -14.21
N ILE A 454 -23.91 -18.41 -13.09
CA ILE A 454 -24.33 -17.99 -11.74
C ILE A 454 -23.13 -17.41 -10.98
N PHE A 455 -22.15 -18.24 -10.65
CA PHE A 455 -21.06 -17.80 -9.78
C PHE A 455 -20.21 -16.69 -10.39
N ALA A 456 -19.70 -16.89 -11.61
CA ALA A 456 -18.82 -15.91 -12.24
C ALA A 456 -19.50 -14.54 -12.45
N PRO A 457 -20.74 -14.43 -12.99
CA PRO A 457 -21.39 -13.13 -13.13
C PRO A 457 -21.65 -12.41 -11.81
N LEU A 458 -21.98 -13.14 -10.74
CA LEU A 458 -22.24 -12.55 -9.43
C LEU A 458 -20.97 -12.06 -8.73
N ILE A 459 -19.84 -12.75 -8.95
CA ILE A 459 -18.55 -12.41 -8.32
C ILE A 459 -17.67 -11.52 -9.22
N ALA A 460 -17.91 -11.46 -10.52
CA ALA A 460 -17.14 -10.67 -11.47
C ALA A 460 -16.96 -9.19 -11.06
N PRO A 461 -17.98 -8.48 -10.54
CA PRO A 461 -17.81 -7.10 -10.07
C PRO A 461 -16.74 -6.99 -8.96
N ALA A 462 -16.78 -7.90 -7.99
CA ALA A 462 -15.81 -7.94 -6.90
C ALA A 462 -14.40 -8.33 -7.37
N ALA A 463 -14.30 -9.28 -8.31
CA ALA A 463 -13.03 -9.66 -8.92
C ALA A 463 -12.44 -8.52 -9.76
N ALA A 464 -13.27 -7.78 -10.51
CA ALA A 464 -12.86 -6.58 -11.22
C ALA A 464 -12.37 -5.48 -10.27
N SER A 465 -13.06 -5.28 -9.13
CA SER A 465 -12.60 -4.37 -8.07
C SER A 465 -11.23 -4.76 -7.54
N GLY A 466 -11.02 -6.06 -7.27
CA GLY A 466 -9.72 -6.58 -6.87
C GLY A 466 -8.63 -6.36 -7.93
N ALA A 467 -8.94 -6.61 -9.21
CA ALA A 467 -8.01 -6.36 -10.32
C ALA A 467 -7.62 -4.88 -10.43
N ILE A 468 -8.58 -3.96 -10.28
CA ILE A 468 -8.33 -2.51 -10.30
C ILE A 468 -7.41 -2.11 -9.15
N LEU A 469 -7.67 -2.61 -7.93
CA LEU A 469 -6.82 -2.33 -6.77
C LEU A 469 -5.39 -2.85 -6.97
N VAL A 470 -5.26 -4.07 -7.49
CA VAL A 470 -3.94 -4.65 -7.82
C VAL A 470 -3.24 -3.81 -8.89
N PHE A 471 -3.93 -3.44 -9.97
CA PHE A 471 -3.36 -2.62 -11.02
C PHE A 471 -2.83 -1.29 -10.46
N LEU A 472 -3.63 -0.56 -9.71
CA LEU A 472 -3.25 0.73 -9.12
C LEU A 472 -2.05 0.60 -8.17
N THR A 473 -2.01 -0.49 -7.37
CA THR A 473 -0.91 -0.74 -6.43
C THR A 473 0.37 -1.16 -7.16
N ALA A 474 0.27 -2.06 -8.14
CA ALA A 474 1.40 -2.62 -8.87
C ALA A 474 2.00 -1.65 -9.91
N TYR A 475 1.18 -0.73 -10.45
CA TYR A 475 1.58 0.16 -11.53
C TYR A 475 2.80 1.03 -11.18
N ASN A 476 2.85 1.50 -9.93
CA ASN A 476 3.89 2.38 -9.42
C ASN A 476 4.71 1.74 -8.29
N GLU A 477 4.69 0.42 -8.21
CA GLU A 477 5.33 -0.31 -7.13
C GLU A 477 6.85 -0.28 -7.29
N ILE A 478 7.56 -0.07 -6.17
CA ILE A 478 9.02 -0.11 -6.13
C ILE A 478 9.55 -1.17 -5.18
N THR A 479 8.81 -1.49 -4.11
CA THR A 479 9.36 -2.31 -3.02
C THR A 479 9.71 -3.74 -3.46
N VAL A 480 8.92 -4.31 -4.37
CA VAL A 480 9.22 -5.61 -4.99
C VAL A 480 10.16 -5.45 -6.17
N SER A 481 9.92 -4.45 -7.02
CA SER A 481 10.69 -4.28 -8.26
C SER A 481 12.11 -3.76 -8.03
N ALA A 482 12.40 -3.08 -6.91
CA ALA A 482 13.72 -2.50 -6.63
C ALA A 482 14.89 -3.50 -6.67
N LEU A 483 14.64 -4.77 -6.36
CA LEU A 483 15.65 -5.83 -6.39
C LEU A 483 15.53 -6.76 -7.60
N LEU A 484 14.42 -6.71 -8.34
CA LEU A 484 14.14 -7.62 -9.46
C LEU A 484 14.32 -6.97 -10.83
N TRP A 485 14.45 -5.63 -10.89
CA TRP A 485 14.61 -4.94 -12.15
C TRP A 485 15.98 -5.19 -12.78
N SER A 486 16.06 -5.06 -14.06
CA SER A 486 17.30 -5.13 -14.84
C SER A 486 17.17 -4.23 -16.07
N THR A 487 18.29 -3.99 -16.76
CA THR A 487 18.30 -3.21 -18.01
C THR A 487 17.32 -3.82 -19.02
N GLY A 488 16.39 -3.02 -19.52
CA GLY A 488 15.32 -3.45 -20.43
C GLY A 488 14.00 -3.83 -19.71
N ASN A 489 14.05 -4.08 -18.39
CA ASN A 489 12.91 -4.48 -17.56
C ASN A 489 12.60 -3.43 -16.47
N GLU A 490 12.94 -2.19 -16.74
CA GLU A 490 12.67 -1.07 -15.84
C GLU A 490 11.17 -0.91 -15.63
N THR A 491 10.77 -0.54 -14.40
CA THR A 491 9.42 -0.14 -14.05
C THR A 491 9.37 1.36 -13.75
N ILE A 492 8.18 1.95 -13.70
CA ILE A 492 8.01 3.36 -13.36
C ILE A 492 8.67 3.67 -12.02
N GLY A 493 8.40 2.84 -10.98
CA GLY A 493 8.96 3.06 -9.65
C GLY A 493 10.47 3.03 -9.61
N THR A 494 11.09 2.05 -10.27
CA THR A 494 12.55 1.92 -10.32
C THR A 494 13.20 3.05 -11.13
N THR A 495 12.58 3.49 -12.22
CA THR A 495 13.12 4.57 -13.04
C THR A 495 13.07 5.92 -12.32
N ILE A 496 11.95 6.25 -11.65
CA ILE A 496 11.83 7.47 -10.83
C ILE A 496 12.90 7.47 -9.74
N TYR A 497 13.06 6.35 -9.03
CA TYR A 497 14.04 6.21 -7.97
C TYR A 497 15.47 6.39 -8.50
N ASN A 498 15.81 5.73 -9.61
CA ASN A 498 17.13 5.82 -10.22
C ASN A 498 17.44 7.23 -10.74
N TYR A 499 16.45 7.98 -11.25
CA TYR A 499 16.65 9.37 -11.61
C TYR A 499 16.98 10.24 -10.39
N GLU A 500 16.27 10.07 -9.29
CA GLU A 500 16.53 10.83 -8.06
C GLU A 500 17.88 10.46 -7.43
N ASP A 501 18.17 9.16 -7.32
CA ASP A 501 19.46 8.64 -6.79
C ASP A 501 20.66 9.06 -7.65
N GLY A 502 20.47 9.14 -8.96
CA GLY A 502 21.45 9.62 -9.94
C GLY A 502 21.57 11.15 -10.03
N GLY A 503 20.81 11.91 -9.24
CA GLY A 503 20.85 13.37 -9.23
C GLY A 503 20.09 14.06 -10.38
N TYR A 504 19.31 13.30 -11.18
CA TYR A 504 18.44 13.85 -12.23
C TYR A 504 17.08 14.28 -11.66
N THR A 505 17.12 15.13 -10.62
CA THR A 505 15.97 15.51 -9.79
C THR A 505 14.81 16.12 -10.61
N THR A 506 15.11 16.92 -11.66
CA THR A 506 14.06 17.52 -12.51
C THR A 506 13.37 16.47 -13.39
N LEU A 507 14.08 15.45 -13.87
CA LEU A 507 13.49 14.32 -14.60
C LEU A 507 12.68 13.41 -13.66
N ALA A 508 13.21 13.14 -12.45
CA ALA A 508 12.48 12.41 -11.42
C ALA A 508 11.17 13.12 -11.06
N ALA A 509 11.21 14.46 -10.92
CA ALA A 509 10.04 15.29 -10.68
C ALA A 509 9.04 15.23 -11.84
N ALA A 510 9.51 15.36 -13.08
CA ALA A 510 8.65 15.31 -14.28
C ALA A 510 7.96 13.94 -14.41
N MET A 511 8.72 12.85 -14.27
CA MET A 511 8.16 11.50 -14.34
C MET A 511 7.18 11.23 -13.19
N SER A 512 7.50 11.69 -11.98
CA SER A 512 6.61 11.60 -10.80
C SER A 512 5.32 12.38 -11.02
N ALA A 513 5.40 13.62 -11.54
CA ALA A 513 4.22 14.44 -11.82
C ALA A 513 3.31 13.80 -12.87
N VAL A 514 3.89 13.29 -13.97
CA VAL A 514 3.13 12.55 -15.02
C VAL A 514 2.44 11.33 -14.41
N THR A 515 3.14 10.57 -13.58
CA THR A 515 2.61 9.36 -12.93
C THR A 515 1.47 9.68 -11.97
N VAL A 516 1.59 10.74 -11.15
CA VAL A 516 0.53 11.19 -10.24
C VAL A 516 -0.69 11.66 -11.04
N VAL A 517 -0.49 12.48 -12.08
CA VAL A 517 -1.58 12.95 -12.95
C VAL A 517 -2.27 11.78 -13.65
N ALA A 518 -1.51 10.82 -14.18
CA ALA A 518 -2.08 9.62 -14.81
C ALA A 518 -2.90 8.79 -13.81
N THR A 519 -2.40 8.59 -12.58
CA THR A 519 -3.12 7.89 -11.52
C THR A 519 -4.41 8.59 -11.14
N ILE A 520 -4.38 9.92 -10.93
CA ILE A 520 -5.58 10.73 -10.65
C ILE A 520 -6.58 10.66 -11.80
N ALA A 521 -6.11 10.82 -13.05
CA ALA A 521 -6.95 10.75 -14.24
C ALA A 521 -7.64 9.38 -14.36
N LEU A 522 -6.90 8.29 -14.09
CA LEU A 522 -7.45 6.94 -14.07
C LEU A 522 -8.51 6.76 -12.97
N MET A 523 -8.24 7.25 -11.75
CA MET A 523 -9.20 7.20 -10.65
C MET A 523 -10.47 8.00 -10.96
N VAL A 524 -10.34 9.19 -11.53
CA VAL A 524 -11.48 10.03 -11.96
C VAL A 524 -12.26 9.35 -13.09
N ALA A 525 -11.56 8.76 -14.05
CA ALA A 525 -12.19 8.01 -15.15
C ALA A 525 -12.99 6.82 -14.59
N LEU A 526 -12.37 5.99 -13.74
CA LEU A 526 -13.02 4.87 -13.07
C LEU A 526 -14.21 5.33 -12.22
N ASP A 527 -14.10 6.48 -11.54
CA ASP A 527 -15.21 7.03 -10.78
C ASP A 527 -16.36 7.50 -11.68
N ARG A 528 -16.10 8.16 -12.79
CA ARG A 528 -17.13 8.59 -13.74
C ARG A 528 -17.79 7.42 -14.47
N PHE A 529 -16.99 6.52 -15.04
CA PHE A 529 -17.49 5.33 -15.73
C PHE A 529 -18.13 4.31 -14.78
N GLY A 530 -17.68 4.27 -13.53
CA GLY A 530 -18.22 3.40 -12.48
C GLY A 530 -19.71 3.61 -12.19
N LYS A 531 -20.31 4.76 -12.60
CA LYS A 531 -21.77 4.97 -12.55
C LYS A 531 -22.54 4.05 -13.51
N ARG A 532 -21.88 3.57 -14.57
CA ARG A 532 -22.43 2.69 -15.59
C ARG A 532 -22.08 1.21 -15.36
N LEU A 533 -21.18 0.93 -14.41
CA LEU A 533 -20.75 -0.42 -14.08
C LEU A 533 -21.62 -1.02 -12.96
N PRO A 534 -21.70 -2.34 -12.84
CA PRO A 534 -22.38 -2.99 -11.72
C PRO A 534 -21.84 -2.50 -10.37
N PRO A 535 -22.69 -2.44 -9.32
CA PRO A 535 -22.23 -2.10 -7.97
C PRO A 535 -21.09 -3.01 -7.52
N GLY A 536 -20.12 -2.45 -6.80
CA GLY A 536 -18.97 -3.20 -6.28
C GLY A 536 -17.77 -3.32 -7.22
N VAL A 537 -17.84 -2.81 -8.48
CA VAL A 537 -16.68 -2.78 -9.40
C VAL A 537 -15.67 -1.71 -8.98
N VAL A 538 -16.13 -0.53 -8.57
CA VAL A 538 -15.23 0.57 -8.19
C VAL A 538 -14.97 0.51 -6.68
N PRO A 539 -13.72 0.29 -6.23
CA PRO A 539 -13.40 -0.05 -4.84
C PRO A 539 -13.79 1.01 -3.80
N TRP A 540 -13.75 2.30 -4.16
CA TRP A 540 -14.05 3.43 -3.25
C TRP A 540 -15.49 3.91 -3.32
N ARG A 541 -16.33 3.32 -4.19
CA ARG A 541 -17.77 3.55 -4.23
C ARG A 541 -18.46 2.52 -3.35
N ILE A 542 -18.47 2.80 -2.06
CA ILE A 542 -19.12 1.98 -1.05
C ILE A 542 -20.52 2.53 -0.75
#